data_9279655fa37fcac55a3ac65c4c64bc47
#
_entry.id   9279655fa37fcac55a3ac65c4c64bc47
#
_cell.length_a   1.000
_cell.length_b   1.000
_cell.length_c   1.000
_cell.angle_alpha   90.00
_cell.angle_beta   90.00
_cell.angle_gamma   90.00
#
_symmetry.space_group_name_H-M   'P 1'
#
loop_
_entity.id
_entity.type
_entity.pdbx_description
1 polymer ?
#
loop_
_entity_poly.entity_id
_entity_poly.type
_entity_poly.pdbx_seq_one_letter_code
_entity_poly.pdbx_strand_id
1 'polypeptide(L)'
;LLASSNNEFNARFPGVKIQRQPVHTVYGGANLFKTGTTEKLSKLAQSHFATYATDHKVMAEMLGLPAADIVGDDSSHSITQRVFDRVKSKLETEAVEDHRVDFEDGYGSRADDEEDGHAVSAAIAMAEDHKSGALARSTGIRIKSLAEETKHRSLRTLDIFVSTLVEHTEGKIPQPFLVTLPKVTTPEQVDVLCQYLSLLEQKHGIPSHSLKLELMIETIQSIVSTTGQINIPALVDAGADRVVTAVLGTFDYTASCNIAGNYQDHMHPAADFARQIMQVSLTGTKVTLCDGITNVMPIAPNRGNALSDRELAENKDVIANAWQVHFGNIMHSLRLGFYQGWDLNPAQLPIRFAAVFYFFLTGLDDASARLKAFIDKASQASLVGNTFDDAATGQGLVNFFVNGISCGALTEQDALEAGITLAELRDRSFLKIVENRSKSD
;
A
#
# COMPACT_ATOMS: atom_id res chain seq x y z
N LEU A 1 4.45 34.44 18.14
CA LEU A 1 4.64 33.08 18.66
C LEU A 1 3.64 32.08 18.04
N LEU A 2 2.32 32.28 18.20
CA LEU A 2 1.32 31.35 17.67
C LEU A 2 1.39 31.19 16.14
N ALA A 3 1.57 32.28 15.37
CA ALA A 3 1.66 32.21 13.92
C ALA A 3 2.86 31.36 13.45
N SER A 4 4.02 31.49 14.09
CA SER A 4 5.20 30.67 13.79
C SER A 4 4.94 29.20 14.09
N SER A 5 4.45 28.91 15.31
CA SER A 5 4.14 27.55 15.74
C SER A 5 3.07 26.89 14.86
N ASN A 6 2.00 27.63 14.47
CA ASN A 6 0.98 27.11 13.57
C ASN A 6 1.53 26.85 12.16
N ASN A 7 2.43 27.70 11.65
CA ASN A 7 3.08 27.48 10.36
C ASN A 7 3.97 26.21 10.36
N GLU A 8 4.75 26.01 11.42
CA GLU A 8 5.58 24.83 11.60
C GLU A 8 4.72 23.55 11.69
N PHE A 9 3.63 23.61 12.48
CA PHE A 9 2.66 22.53 12.58
C PHE A 9 2.04 22.20 11.22
N ASN A 10 1.55 23.18 10.49
CA ASN A 10 0.93 23.00 9.17
C ASN A 10 1.93 22.49 8.11
N ALA A 11 3.20 22.87 8.22
CA ALA A 11 4.25 22.36 7.34
C ALA A 11 4.53 20.86 7.60
N ARG A 12 4.52 20.45 8.88
CA ARG A 12 4.72 19.05 9.29
C ARG A 12 3.50 18.18 8.99
N PHE A 13 2.31 18.71 9.22
CA PHE A 13 1.02 18.02 9.04
C PHE A 13 0.16 18.69 7.95
N PRO A 14 0.57 18.61 6.69
CA PRO A 14 -0.16 19.23 5.58
C PRO A 14 -1.50 18.54 5.28
N GLY A 15 -1.82 17.45 5.96
CA GLY A 15 -3.00 16.62 5.74
C GLY A 15 -2.86 15.65 4.56
N VAL A 16 -3.83 14.74 4.41
CA VAL A 16 -3.86 13.75 3.34
C VAL A 16 -4.04 14.44 1.99
N LYS A 17 -3.21 14.13 1.00
CA LYS A 17 -3.33 14.66 -0.38
C LYS A 17 -4.21 13.74 -1.22
N ILE A 18 -5.06 14.31 -2.08
CA ILE A 18 -5.65 13.58 -3.18
C ILE A 18 -4.54 13.33 -4.19
N GLN A 19 -3.88 12.22 -3.99
CA GLN A 19 -2.80 11.74 -4.84
C GLN A 19 -2.98 10.24 -4.99
N ARG A 20 -2.82 9.73 -6.20
CA ARG A 20 -2.90 8.30 -6.43
C ARG A 20 -1.93 7.57 -5.49
N GLN A 21 -2.47 6.72 -4.63
CA GLN A 21 -1.73 5.84 -3.74
C GLN A 21 -1.86 4.40 -4.24
N PRO A 22 -0.77 3.65 -4.41
CA PRO A 22 -0.87 2.22 -4.64
C PRO A 22 -1.63 1.53 -3.51
N VAL A 23 -2.49 0.57 -3.83
CA VAL A 23 -3.18 -0.22 -2.80
C VAL A 23 -2.39 -1.45 -2.38
N HIS A 24 -1.37 -1.81 -3.15
CA HIS A 24 -0.44 -2.88 -2.80
C HIS A 24 1.00 -2.54 -3.22
N THR A 25 1.94 -3.26 -2.59
CA THR A 25 3.32 -3.40 -3.05
C THR A 25 3.60 -4.89 -3.18
N VAL A 26 4.28 -5.31 -4.25
CA VAL A 26 4.80 -6.66 -4.40
C VAL A 26 6.33 -6.64 -4.34
N TYR A 27 6.93 -7.62 -3.68
CA TYR A 27 8.37 -7.82 -3.60
C TYR A 27 8.74 -9.12 -4.31
N GLY A 28 9.70 -9.06 -5.21
CA GLY A 28 10.21 -10.21 -5.93
C GLY A 28 11.73 -10.32 -5.81
N GLY A 29 12.25 -11.50 -5.43
CA GLY A 29 13.69 -11.73 -5.29
C GLY A 29 14.47 -11.33 -6.55
N ALA A 30 15.58 -10.61 -6.37
CA ALA A 30 16.39 -10.08 -7.48
C ALA A 30 16.85 -11.13 -8.48
N ASN A 31 17.09 -12.35 -8.03
CA ASN A 31 17.46 -13.49 -8.87
C ASN A 31 16.34 -13.92 -9.84
N LEU A 32 15.09 -13.55 -9.55
CA LEU A 32 13.91 -13.89 -10.36
C LEU A 32 13.45 -12.70 -11.23
N PHE A 33 13.95 -11.50 -10.95
CA PHE A 33 13.57 -10.30 -11.68
C PHE A 33 14.21 -10.27 -13.08
N LYS A 34 13.40 -10.18 -14.10
CA LYS A 34 13.79 -10.16 -15.52
C LYS A 34 12.89 -9.19 -16.27
N THR A 35 13.30 -8.77 -17.44
CA THR A 35 12.48 -8.00 -18.38
C THR A 35 11.10 -8.66 -18.57
N GLY A 36 10.02 -7.89 -18.42
CA GLY A 36 8.64 -8.36 -18.47
C GLY A 36 8.13 -9.05 -17.20
N THR A 37 8.88 -9.02 -16.08
CA THR A 37 8.42 -9.65 -14.82
C THR A 37 7.12 -9.04 -14.33
N THR A 38 6.96 -7.72 -14.37
CA THR A 38 5.71 -7.03 -13.95
C THR A 38 4.51 -7.47 -14.80
N GLU A 39 4.70 -7.57 -16.12
CA GLU A 39 3.65 -8.07 -17.03
C GLU A 39 3.30 -9.54 -16.75
N LYS A 40 4.30 -10.37 -16.48
CA LYS A 40 4.09 -11.78 -16.11
C LYS A 40 3.26 -11.90 -14.82
N LEU A 41 3.56 -11.11 -13.78
CA LEU A 41 2.78 -11.08 -12.54
C LEU A 41 1.33 -10.65 -12.82
N SER A 42 1.13 -9.65 -13.66
CA SER A 42 -0.20 -9.19 -14.08
C SER A 42 -1.00 -10.29 -14.77
N LYS A 43 -0.39 -11.01 -15.72
CA LYS A 43 -1.03 -12.14 -16.42
C LYS A 43 -1.38 -13.29 -15.46
N LEU A 44 -0.53 -13.56 -14.48
CA LEU A 44 -0.80 -14.58 -13.45
C LEU A 44 -1.99 -14.17 -12.56
N ALA A 45 -2.08 -12.90 -12.15
CA ALA A 45 -3.21 -12.40 -11.38
C ALA A 45 -4.52 -12.50 -12.17
N GLN A 46 -4.52 -12.09 -13.45
CA GLN A 46 -5.67 -12.21 -14.35
C GLN A 46 -6.12 -13.66 -14.52
N SER A 47 -5.17 -14.55 -14.82
CA SER A 47 -5.45 -15.97 -15.01
C SER A 47 -6.04 -16.62 -13.77
N HIS A 48 -5.49 -16.30 -12.60
CA HIS A 48 -5.97 -16.83 -11.33
C HIS A 48 -7.38 -16.34 -11.02
N PHE A 49 -7.66 -15.05 -11.23
CA PHE A 49 -9.00 -14.49 -11.07
C PHE A 49 -10.01 -15.12 -12.02
N ALA A 50 -9.68 -15.23 -13.29
CA ALA A 50 -10.56 -15.86 -14.30
C ALA A 50 -10.85 -17.34 -14.00
N THR A 51 -9.91 -18.05 -13.38
CA THR A 51 -10.08 -19.47 -13.03
C THR A 51 -11.01 -19.67 -11.84
N TYR A 52 -10.89 -18.86 -10.80
CA TYR A 52 -11.57 -19.10 -9.51
C TYR A 52 -12.73 -18.13 -9.22
N ALA A 53 -12.85 -17.03 -9.97
CA ALA A 53 -13.93 -16.07 -9.89
C ALA A 53 -14.56 -15.87 -11.28
N THR A 54 -15.31 -16.88 -11.76
CA THR A 54 -15.90 -16.88 -13.11
C THR A 54 -16.96 -15.81 -13.31
N ASP A 55 -17.63 -15.43 -12.24
CA ASP A 55 -18.61 -14.34 -12.18
C ASP A 55 -18.68 -13.74 -10.77
N HIS A 56 -19.48 -12.69 -10.61
CA HIS A 56 -19.61 -11.96 -9.34
C HIS A 56 -20.16 -12.81 -8.19
N LYS A 57 -21.01 -13.81 -8.47
CA LYS A 57 -21.60 -14.69 -7.45
C LYS A 57 -20.56 -15.66 -6.94
N VAL A 58 -19.82 -16.29 -7.86
CA VAL A 58 -18.71 -17.20 -7.52
C VAL A 58 -17.63 -16.43 -6.75
N MET A 59 -17.28 -15.20 -7.18
CA MET A 59 -16.35 -14.36 -6.45
C MET A 59 -16.84 -14.11 -5.02
N ALA A 60 -18.09 -13.72 -4.85
CA ALA A 60 -18.66 -13.44 -3.54
C ALA A 60 -18.70 -14.66 -2.63
N GLU A 61 -19.05 -15.84 -3.17
CA GLU A 61 -18.98 -17.12 -2.45
C GLU A 61 -17.55 -17.43 -2.00
N MET A 62 -16.57 -17.31 -2.92
CA MET A 62 -15.15 -17.52 -2.64
C MET A 62 -14.60 -16.59 -1.55
N LEU A 63 -15.12 -15.35 -1.48
CA LEU A 63 -14.73 -14.36 -0.48
C LEU A 63 -15.54 -14.48 0.83
N GLY A 64 -16.56 -15.32 0.88
CA GLY A 64 -17.45 -15.46 2.03
C GLY A 64 -18.30 -14.19 2.29
N LEU A 65 -18.70 -13.48 1.23
CA LEU A 65 -19.52 -12.28 1.35
C LEU A 65 -20.96 -12.61 1.72
N PRO A 66 -21.67 -11.70 2.43
CA PRO A 66 -23.07 -11.90 2.79
C PRO A 66 -23.98 -12.12 1.57
N ALA A 67 -24.94 -13.03 1.68
CA ALA A 67 -25.89 -13.31 0.61
C ALA A 67 -26.69 -12.07 0.18
N ALA A 68 -26.94 -11.14 1.10
CA ALA A 68 -27.64 -9.88 0.79
C ALA A 68 -26.88 -9.00 -0.21
N ASP A 69 -25.55 -9.07 -0.23
CA ASP A 69 -24.72 -8.29 -1.16
C ASP A 69 -24.64 -8.93 -2.55
N ILE A 70 -25.05 -10.22 -2.66
CA ILE A 70 -25.06 -11.00 -3.90
C ILE A 70 -26.39 -10.79 -4.65
N VAL A 71 -27.47 -10.61 -3.91
CA VAL A 71 -28.85 -10.51 -4.44
C VAL A 71 -29.30 -9.06 -4.34
N GLY A 72 -28.91 -8.21 -5.30
CA GLY A 72 -29.57 -6.92 -5.50
C GLY A 72 -30.90 -7.09 -6.27
N ASP A 73 -31.85 -6.19 -6.07
CA ASP A 73 -33.15 -6.18 -6.77
C ASP A 73 -33.04 -6.11 -8.31
N ASP A 74 -31.87 -5.66 -8.80
CA ASP A 74 -31.48 -5.68 -10.21
C ASP A 74 -30.02 -6.11 -10.30
N SER A 75 -29.72 -7.18 -11.06
CA SER A 75 -28.41 -7.81 -11.14
C SER A 75 -27.27 -6.86 -11.59
N SER A 76 -27.60 -5.81 -12.32
CA SER A 76 -26.65 -4.80 -12.81
C SER A 76 -26.19 -3.82 -11.73
N HIS A 77 -26.87 -3.75 -10.57
CA HIS A 77 -26.64 -2.79 -9.51
C HIS A 77 -26.14 -3.43 -8.21
N SER A 78 -25.98 -4.76 -8.15
CA SER A 78 -25.46 -5.39 -6.93
C SER A 78 -24.01 -4.94 -6.65
N ILE A 79 -23.69 -4.77 -5.38
CA ILE A 79 -22.32 -4.35 -4.96
C ILE A 79 -21.30 -5.35 -5.47
N THR A 80 -21.58 -6.64 -5.39
CA THR A 80 -20.67 -7.70 -5.85
C THR A 80 -20.42 -7.64 -7.35
N GLN A 81 -21.44 -7.29 -8.17
CA GLN A 81 -21.24 -7.09 -9.62
C GLN A 81 -20.32 -5.90 -9.88
N ARG A 82 -20.58 -4.76 -9.23
CA ARG A 82 -19.74 -3.56 -9.36
C ARG A 82 -18.29 -3.82 -8.93
N VAL A 83 -18.09 -4.56 -7.85
CA VAL A 83 -16.75 -4.98 -7.38
C VAL A 83 -16.07 -5.88 -8.41
N PHE A 84 -16.78 -6.91 -8.90
CA PHE A 84 -16.25 -7.85 -9.88
C PHE A 84 -15.79 -7.14 -11.17
N ASP A 85 -16.64 -6.28 -11.72
CA ASP A 85 -16.32 -5.53 -12.95
C ASP A 85 -15.14 -4.59 -12.77
N ARG A 86 -15.05 -3.90 -11.62
CA ARG A 86 -13.90 -3.04 -11.28
C ARG A 86 -12.62 -3.85 -11.09
N VAL A 87 -12.67 -5.00 -10.42
CA VAL A 87 -11.50 -5.89 -10.26
C VAL A 87 -11.02 -6.36 -11.62
N LYS A 88 -11.92 -6.85 -12.47
CA LYS A 88 -11.59 -7.31 -13.82
C LYS A 88 -10.91 -6.21 -14.63
N SER A 89 -11.54 -5.04 -14.71
CA SER A 89 -10.99 -3.88 -15.42
C SER A 89 -9.63 -3.46 -14.85
N LYS A 90 -9.47 -3.47 -13.52
CA LYS A 90 -8.20 -3.11 -12.87
C LYS A 90 -7.09 -4.11 -13.19
N LEU A 91 -7.38 -5.40 -13.17
CA LEU A 91 -6.42 -6.44 -13.54
C LEU A 91 -5.99 -6.35 -15.01
N GLU A 92 -6.89 -5.95 -15.90
CA GLU A 92 -6.61 -5.77 -17.34
C GLU A 92 -5.75 -4.52 -17.60
N THR A 93 -5.90 -3.46 -16.81
CA THR A 93 -5.23 -2.17 -17.05
C THR A 93 -3.98 -1.96 -16.22
N GLU A 94 -3.98 -2.32 -14.93
CA GLU A 94 -2.88 -2.08 -13.99
C GLU A 94 -2.96 -3.07 -12.82
N ALA A 95 -2.65 -4.35 -13.05
CA ALA A 95 -2.72 -5.37 -12.00
C ALA A 95 -1.62 -5.22 -10.95
N VAL A 96 -0.44 -4.68 -11.32
CA VAL A 96 0.68 -4.41 -10.41
C VAL A 96 0.92 -2.90 -10.36
N GLU A 97 0.67 -2.30 -9.20
CA GLU A 97 0.79 -0.85 -9.01
C GLU A 97 2.16 -0.43 -8.49
N ASP A 98 2.79 -1.29 -7.67
CA ASP A 98 4.07 -1.02 -7.02
C ASP A 98 4.90 -2.29 -6.91
N HIS A 99 6.15 -2.26 -7.41
CA HIS A 99 7.01 -3.44 -7.49
C HIS A 99 8.42 -3.14 -6.97
N ARG A 100 8.89 -3.91 -5.99
CA ARG A 100 10.24 -3.86 -5.43
C ARG A 100 11.05 -5.07 -5.85
N VAL A 101 12.24 -4.82 -6.39
CA VAL A 101 13.27 -5.85 -6.53
C VAL A 101 13.89 -6.10 -5.16
N ASP A 102 13.81 -7.33 -4.68
CA ASP A 102 14.15 -7.66 -3.31
C ASP A 102 15.54 -8.30 -3.21
N PHE A 103 16.43 -7.69 -2.42
CA PHE A 103 17.75 -8.23 -2.09
C PHE A 103 17.85 -8.71 -0.63
N GLU A 104 16.73 -8.78 0.09
CA GLU A 104 16.66 -9.15 1.50
C GLU A 104 15.98 -10.53 1.67
N ASP A 105 14.89 -10.64 2.42
CA ASP A 105 14.28 -11.93 2.80
C ASP A 105 13.78 -12.75 1.59
N GLY A 106 13.20 -12.12 0.57
CA GLY A 106 12.75 -12.81 -0.64
C GLY A 106 13.88 -13.23 -1.58
N TYR A 107 15.10 -12.78 -1.33
CA TYR A 107 16.30 -13.14 -2.08
C TYR A 107 17.17 -14.14 -1.31
N GLY A 108 17.31 -13.95 -0.01
CA GLY A 108 18.10 -14.76 0.88
C GLY A 108 19.61 -14.45 0.88
N SER A 109 20.39 -15.30 1.55
CA SER A 109 21.85 -15.14 1.64
C SER A 109 22.53 -15.82 0.45
N ARG A 110 23.45 -15.10 -0.19
CA ARG A 110 24.21 -15.54 -1.37
C ARG A 110 25.66 -15.05 -1.29
N ALA A 111 26.53 -15.62 -2.14
CA ALA A 111 27.89 -15.12 -2.30
C ALA A 111 27.89 -13.69 -2.89
N ASP A 112 28.89 -12.89 -2.53
CA ASP A 112 28.98 -11.49 -2.91
C ASP A 112 29.00 -11.28 -4.42
N ASP A 113 29.71 -12.11 -5.17
CA ASP A 113 29.80 -12.06 -6.62
C ASP A 113 28.49 -12.47 -7.32
N GLU A 114 27.74 -13.40 -6.74
CA GLU A 114 26.41 -13.77 -7.21
C GLU A 114 25.43 -12.61 -7.00
N GLU A 115 25.45 -11.97 -5.84
CA GLU A 115 24.57 -10.82 -5.55
C GLU A 115 24.92 -9.62 -6.41
N ASP A 116 26.22 -9.33 -6.66
CA ASP A 116 26.66 -8.31 -7.60
C ASP A 116 26.11 -8.56 -9.01
N GLY A 117 26.18 -9.80 -9.49
CA GLY A 117 25.64 -10.19 -10.79
C GLY A 117 24.12 -10.03 -10.89
N HIS A 118 23.39 -10.35 -9.83
CA HIS A 118 21.94 -10.14 -9.78
C HIS A 118 21.58 -8.66 -9.69
N ALA A 119 22.36 -7.82 -8.99
CA ALA A 119 22.15 -6.38 -8.95
C ALA A 119 22.28 -5.74 -10.34
N VAL A 120 23.30 -6.14 -11.10
CA VAL A 120 23.51 -5.71 -12.50
C VAL A 120 22.34 -6.19 -13.38
N SER A 121 22.04 -7.48 -13.37
CA SER A 121 21.03 -8.06 -14.27
C SER A 121 19.61 -7.52 -13.99
N ALA A 122 19.24 -7.33 -12.73
CA ALA A 122 17.95 -6.78 -12.37
C ALA A 122 17.83 -5.29 -12.73
N ALA A 123 18.92 -4.51 -12.58
CA ALA A 123 18.93 -3.10 -12.98
C ALA A 123 18.80 -2.93 -14.50
N ILE A 124 19.47 -3.79 -15.30
CA ILE A 124 19.32 -3.80 -16.76
C ILE A 124 17.88 -4.14 -17.15
N ALA A 125 17.30 -5.18 -16.56
CA ALA A 125 15.92 -5.57 -16.82
C ALA A 125 14.92 -4.45 -16.46
N MET A 126 15.13 -3.76 -15.34
CA MET A 126 14.32 -2.61 -14.94
C MET A 126 14.46 -1.45 -15.94
N ALA A 127 15.66 -1.19 -16.45
CA ALA A 127 15.89 -0.15 -17.47
C ALA A 127 15.19 -0.47 -18.80
N GLU A 128 15.18 -1.75 -19.20
CA GLU A 128 14.47 -2.20 -20.40
C GLU A 128 12.95 -2.03 -20.26
N ASP A 129 12.39 -2.47 -19.12
CA ASP A 129 10.96 -2.31 -18.82
C ASP A 129 10.58 -0.82 -18.69
N HIS A 130 11.49 0.03 -18.17
CA HIS A 130 11.27 1.47 -18.11
C HIS A 130 11.16 2.08 -19.52
N LYS A 131 12.07 1.73 -20.42
CA LYS A 131 12.07 2.21 -21.82
C LYS A 131 10.83 1.75 -22.59
N SER A 132 10.34 0.54 -22.33
CA SER A 132 9.13 0.00 -22.97
C SER A 132 7.83 0.44 -22.34
N GLY A 133 7.87 1.08 -21.15
CA GLY A 133 6.67 1.44 -20.38
C GLY A 133 6.01 0.26 -19.67
N ALA A 134 6.73 -0.85 -19.48
CA ALA A 134 6.21 -2.08 -18.86
C ALA A 134 6.37 -2.14 -17.31
N LEU A 135 7.02 -1.12 -16.71
CA LEU A 135 7.16 -1.04 -15.26
C LEU A 135 5.82 -0.75 -14.57
N ALA A 136 5.70 -1.20 -13.34
CA ALA A 136 4.70 -0.67 -12.41
C ALA A 136 4.88 0.84 -12.25
N ARG A 137 3.78 1.55 -11.95
CA ARG A 137 3.79 3.01 -11.76
C ARG A 137 4.74 3.46 -10.65
N SER A 138 4.84 2.69 -9.57
CA SER A 138 5.84 2.84 -8.52
C SER A 138 6.79 1.66 -8.56
N THR A 139 8.10 1.91 -8.42
CA THR A 139 9.11 0.86 -8.47
C THR A 139 10.29 1.19 -7.57
N GLY A 140 11.12 0.20 -7.30
CA GLY A 140 12.32 0.38 -6.50
C GLY A 140 12.98 -0.93 -6.10
N ILE A 141 13.80 -0.86 -5.06
CA ILE A 141 14.50 -2.02 -4.51
C ILE A 141 14.36 -2.06 -2.98
N ARG A 142 14.36 -3.28 -2.42
CA ARG A 142 14.62 -3.49 -1.00
C ARG A 142 16.06 -3.96 -0.86
N ILE A 143 16.86 -3.18 -0.13
CA ILE A 143 18.24 -3.52 0.21
C ILE A 143 18.28 -4.41 1.46
N LYS A 144 19.44 -5.00 1.78
CA LYS A 144 19.64 -5.61 3.10
C LYS A 144 19.62 -4.55 4.21
N SER A 145 19.42 -4.96 5.44
CA SER A 145 19.47 -4.06 6.59
C SER A 145 20.85 -3.38 6.72
N LEU A 146 20.90 -2.25 7.44
CA LEU A 146 22.13 -1.57 7.80
C LEU A 146 22.68 -2.02 9.17
N ALA A 147 22.41 -3.27 9.54
CA ALA A 147 23.05 -3.92 10.67
C ALA A 147 24.57 -4.11 10.41
N GLU A 148 25.35 -4.29 11.48
CA GLU A 148 26.82 -4.36 11.40
C GLU A 148 27.29 -5.41 10.38
N GLU A 149 26.61 -6.56 10.32
CA GLU A 149 26.96 -7.71 9.48
C GLU A 149 26.61 -7.49 8.00
N THR A 150 25.62 -6.65 7.69
CA THR A 150 25.06 -6.52 6.35
C THR A 150 25.28 -5.16 5.70
N LYS A 151 25.62 -4.12 6.46
CA LYS A 151 25.70 -2.72 5.98
C LYS A 151 26.57 -2.53 4.75
N HIS A 152 27.76 -3.14 4.70
CA HIS A 152 28.69 -2.99 3.57
C HIS A 152 28.13 -3.67 2.31
N ARG A 153 27.55 -4.88 2.48
CA ARG A 153 26.91 -5.59 1.37
C ARG A 153 25.69 -4.82 0.85
N SER A 154 24.89 -4.29 1.77
CA SER A 154 23.69 -3.49 1.45
C SER A 154 24.03 -2.26 0.59
N LEU A 155 25.00 -1.44 1.03
CA LEU A 155 25.40 -0.24 0.29
C LEU A 155 26.06 -0.58 -1.05
N ARG A 156 26.86 -1.67 -1.12
CA ARG A 156 27.44 -2.13 -2.38
C ARG A 156 26.37 -2.57 -3.38
N THR A 157 25.40 -3.34 -2.97
CA THR A 157 24.27 -3.74 -3.83
C THR A 157 23.51 -2.53 -4.35
N LEU A 158 23.24 -1.55 -3.47
CA LEU A 158 22.58 -0.30 -3.85
C LEU A 158 23.40 0.51 -4.88
N ASP A 159 24.72 0.66 -4.68
CA ASP A 159 25.59 1.35 -5.64
C ASP A 159 25.59 0.67 -7.01
N ILE A 160 25.80 -0.64 -7.05
CA ILE A 160 25.81 -1.41 -8.30
C ILE A 160 24.46 -1.27 -9.01
N PHE A 161 23.34 -1.46 -8.29
CA PHE A 161 22.02 -1.38 -8.90
C PHE A 161 21.72 0.00 -9.48
N VAL A 162 21.91 1.07 -8.66
CA VAL A 162 21.62 2.44 -9.10
C VAL A 162 22.56 2.89 -10.21
N SER A 163 23.86 2.59 -10.11
CA SER A 163 24.84 2.94 -11.16
C SER A 163 24.48 2.30 -12.49
N THR A 164 24.17 1.00 -12.48
CA THR A 164 23.75 0.26 -13.69
C THR A 164 22.42 0.79 -14.24
N LEU A 165 21.43 1.05 -13.38
CA LEU A 165 20.14 1.59 -13.81
C LEU A 165 20.30 2.96 -14.48
N VAL A 166 21.07 3.87 -13.88
CA VAL A 166 21.32 5.21 -14.43
C VAL A 166 22.04 5.13 -15.78
N GLU A 167 23.04 4.27 -15.90
CA GLU A 167 23.77 4.05 -17.15
C GLU A 167 22.82 3.59 -18.26
N HIS A 168 21.99 2.57 -17.98
CA HIS A 168 21.09 1.99 -18.99
C HIS A 168 19.84 2.82 -19.24
N THR A 169 19.48 3.78 -18.40
CA THR A 169 18.37 4.73 -18.61
C THR A 169 18.84 6.10 -19.09
N GLU A 170 20.15 6.29 -19.36
CA GLU A 170 20.74 7.58 -19.76
C GLU A 170 20.40 8.70 -18.76
N GLY A 171 20.44 8.39 -17.46
CA GLY A 171 20.11 9.33 -16.39
C GLY A 171 18.61 9.53 -16.10
N LYS A 172 17.73 8.88 -16.86
CA LYS A 172 16.26 9.00 -16.71
C LYS A 172 15.70 7.85 -15.91
N ILE A 173 16.05 7.76 -14.62
CA ILE A 173 15.54 6.70 -13.75
C ILE A 173 14.00 6.77 -13.58
N PRO A 174 13.32 5.62 -13.37
CA PRO A 174 11.88 5.60 -13.08
C PRO A 174 11.51 6.52 -11.92
N GLN A 175 10.34 7.14 -11.98
CA GLN A 175 9.82 7.99 -10.91
C GLN A 175 8.37 7.62 -10.59
N PRO A 176 8.01 7.42 -9.32
CA PRO A 176 8.92 7.39 -8.14
C PRO A 176 9.81 6.14 -8.11
N PHE A 177 11.05 6.30 -7.66
CA PHE A 177 11.96 5.20 -7.36
C PHE A 177 12.20 5.15 -5.84
N LEU A 178 11.88 4.03 -5.21
CA LEU A 178 11.97 3.86 -3.77
C LEU A 178 13.08 2.86 -3.38
N VAL A 179 13.85 3.24 -2.38
CA VAL A 179 14.78 2.34 -1.69
C VAL A 179 14.14 1.97 -0.36
N THR A 180 13.81 0.70 -0.19
CA THR A 180 13.23 0.18 1.04
C THR A 180 14.35 -0.21 1.99
N LEU A 181 14.36 0.40 3.19
CA LEU A 181 15.26 0.06 4.30
C LEU A 181 14.54 -0.88 5.27
N PRO A 182 14.90 -2.18 5.30
CA PRO A 182 14.34 -3.14 6.24
C PRO A 182 15.02 -3.06 7.61
N LYS A 183 14.35 -3.60 8.63
CA LYS A 183 14.88 -3.84 9.98
C LYS A 183 15.55 -2.61 10.61
N VAL A 184 15.00 -1.42 10.32
CA VAL A 184 15.52 -0.15 10.87
C VAL A 184 15.34 -0.12 12.38
N THR A 185 16.35 0.35 13.08
CA THR A 185 16.39 0.43 14.55
C THR A 185 16.71 1.81 15.09
N THR A 186 17.56 2.57 14.38
CA THR A 186 18.03 3.89 14.84
C THR A 186 17.94 4.95 13.75
N PRO A 187 17.72 6.24 14.12
CA PRO A 187 17.71 7.35 13.16
C PRO A 187 19.02 7.49 12.37
N GLU A 188 20.15 7.11 12.96
CA GLU A 188 21.47 7.20 12.30
C GLU A 188 21.54 6.27 11.06
N GLN A 189 20.87 5.12 11.07
CA GLN A 189 20.80 4.25 9.90
C GLN A 189 20.10 4.96 8.72
N VAL A 190 19.03 5.70 9.00
CA VAL A 190 18.30 6.47 7.99
C VAL A 190 19.13 7.65 7.49
N ASP A 191 19.76 8.41 8.39
CA ASP A 191 20.60 9.55 8.04
C ASP A 191 21.79 9.13 7.16
N VAL A 192 22.53 8.09 7.54
CA VAL A 192 23.63 7.54 6.73
C VAL A 192 23.16 7.10 5.35
N LEU A 193 22.00 6.43 5.26
CA LEU A 193 21.44 6.05 3.95
C LEU A 193 21.09 7.28 3.11
N CYS A 194 20.49 8.31 3.70
CA CYS A 194 20.18 9.57 3.01
C CYS A 194 21.42 10.28 2.47
N GLN A 195 22.49 10.31 3.25
CA GLN A 195 23.78 10.85 2.81
C GLN A 195 24.33 10.03 1.63
N TYR A 196 24.26 8.71 1.72
CA TYR A 196 24.70 7.81 0.65
C TYR A 196 23.89 8.00 -0.63
N LEU A 197 22.56 8.11 -0.54
CA LEU A 197 21.70 8.40 -1.70
C LEU A 197 22.05 9.76 -2.33
N SER A 198 22.37 10.77 -1.53
CA SER A 198 22.82 12.09 -2.03
C SER A 198 24.14 12.00 -2.77
N LEU A 199 25.08 11.17 -2.30
CA LEU A 199 26.33 10.90 -3.01
C LEU A 199 26.10 10.18 -4.34
N LEU A 200 25.18 9.21 -4.39
CA LEU A 200 24.82 8.53 -5.65
C LEU A 200 24.17 9.50 -6.64
N GLU A 201 23.25 10.33 -6.18
CA GLU A 201 22.61 11.34 -7.02
C GLU A 201 23.63 12.32 -7.60
N GLN A 202 24.57 12.79 -6.79
CA GLN A 202 25.66 13.66 -7.23
C GLN A 202 26.63 12.95 -8.21
N LYS A 203 27.05 11.72 -7.88
CA LYS A 203 27.94 10.90 -8.71
C LYS A 203 27.40 10.71 -10.12
N HIS A 204 26.10 10.50 -10.23
CA HIS A 204 25.43 10.19 -11.48
C HIS A 204 24.72 11.38 -12.16
N GLY A 205 24.75 12.57 -11.55
CA GLY A 205 24.11 13.76 -12.10
C GLY A 205 22.58 13.68 -12.21
N ILE A 206 21.94 12.84 -11.40
CA ILE A 206 20.48 12.77 -11.32
C ILE A 206 19.96 13.82 -10.32
N PRO A 207 18.70 14.29 -10.48
CA PRO A 207 18.17 15.34 -9.61
C PRO A 207 18.20 14.94 -8.12
N SER A 208 18.51 15.91 -7.27
CA SER A 208 18.49 15.70 -5.83
C SER A 208 17.12 15.22 -5.35
N HIS A 209 17.11 14.31 -4.38
CA HIS A 209 15.91 13.67 -3.86
C HIS A 209 15.09 12.86 -4.88
N SER A 210 15.71 12.41 -6.00
CA SER A 210 15.09 11.47 -6.93
C SER A 210 14.94 10.08 -6.31
N LEU A 211 15.89 9.68 -5.48
CA LEU A 211 15.86 8.41 -4.75
C LEU A 211 15.10 8.61 -3.43
N LYS A 212 13.90 8.06 -3.35
CA LYS A 212 13.03 8.14 -2.17
C LYS A 212 13.26 6.96 -1.24
N LEU A 213 12.80 7.09 0.00
CA LEU A 213 12.91 6.05 1.02
C LEU A 213 11.54 5.52 1.42
N GLU A 214 11.51 4.23 1.63
CA GLU A 214 10.48 3.49 2.32
C GLU A 214 11.12 2.83 3.55
N LEU A 215 10.55 3.03 4.74
CA LEU A 215 11.06 2.44 5.98
C LEU A 215 10.18 1.25 6.37
N MET A 216 10.79 0.08 6.63
CA MET A 216 10.08 -1.06 7.22
C MET A 216 10.10 -0.95 8.74
N ILE A 217 8.93 -0.80 9.30
CA ILE A 217 8.69 -0.75 10.75
C ILE A 217 8.41 -2.19 11.19
N GLU A 218 9.47 -2.88 11.60
CA GLU A 218 9.42 -4.33 11.84
C GLU A 218 10.32 -4.80 12.99
N THR A 219 10.86 -3.84 13.74
CA THR A 219 11.60 -4.09 14.98
C THR A 219 10.93 -3.36 16.14
N ILE A 220 11.03 -3.88 17.36
CA ILE A 220 10.51 -3.16 18.53
C ILE A 220 11.20 -1.82 18.73
N GLN A 221 12.48 -1.70 18.31
CA GLN A 221 13.26 -0.46 18.41
C GLN A 221 12.79 0.59 17.39
N SER A 222 12.19 0.20 16.27
CA SER A 222 11.56 1.16 15.35
C SER A 222 10.32 1.81 15.97
N ILE A 223 9.63 1.11 16.86
CA ILE A 223 8.44 1.61 17.58
C ILE A 223 8.84 2.43 18.80
N VAL A 224 9.68 1.85 19.68
CA VAL A 224 10.11 2.49 20.92
C VAL A 224 11.64 2.51 20.99
N SER A 225 12.21 3.69 21.10
CA SER A 225 13.68 3.89 21.22
C SER A 225 14.21 3.34 22.54
N THR A 226 15.53 3.23 22.63
CA THR A 226 16.23 2.83 23.85
C THR A 226 16.02 3.78 25.04
N THR A 227 15.53 4.99 24.77
CA THR A 227 15.17 5.99 25.81
C THR A 227 13.69 5.96 26.18
N GLY A 228 12.91 5.02 25.61
CA GLY A 228 11.48 4.87 25.90
C GLY A 228 10.56 5.84 25.14
N GLN A 229 11.07 6.54 24.15
CA GLN A 229 10.28 7.44 23.29
C GLN A 229 9.76 6.73 22.05
N ILE A 230 8.63 7.18 21.49
CA ILE A 230 8.18 6.74 20.17
C ILE A 230 9.24 7.14 19.14
N ASN A 231 9.78 6.14 18.41
CA ASN A 231 10.95 6.34 17.56
C ASN A 231 10.59 6.69 16.10
N ILE A 232 9.40 6.35 15.63
CA ILE A 232 8.99 6.56 14.24
C ILE A 232 9.16 8.02 13.76
N PRO A 233 8.77 9.07 14.53
CA PRO A 233 9.01 10.44 14.11
C PRO A 233 10.50 10.77 13.94
N ALA A 234 11.36 10.27 14.82
CA ALA A 234 12.81 10.49 14.72
C ALA A 234 13.42 9.79 13.49
N LEU A 235 12.96 8.56 13.18
CA LEU A 235 13.37 7.84 11.97
C LEU A 235 12.98 8.62 10.70
N VAL A 236 11.75 9.15 10.65
CA VAL A 236 11.27 9.94 9.50
C VAL A 236 12.00 11.27 9.37
N ASP A 237 12.24 11.97 10.49
CA ASP A 237 12.96 13.25 10.52
C ASP A 237 14.42 13.09 10.05
N ALA A 238 15.08 11.99 10.39
CA ALA A 238 16.41 11.65 9.88
C ALA A 238 16.43 11.44 8.34
N GLY A 239 15.28 11.15 7.75
CA GLY A 239 15.14 10.94 6.31
C GLY A 239 15.04 12.22 5.47
N ALA A 240 14.96 13.39 6.04
CA ALA A 240 15.05 14.71 5.39
C ALA A 240 14.20 14.82 4.09
N ASP A 241 12.89 14.63 4.15
CA ASP A 241 11.94 14.65 3.01
C ASP A 241 12.11 13.50 1.97
N ARG A 242 13.03 12.56 2.20
CA ARG A 242 13.15 11.36 1.33
C ARG A 242 12.18 10.26 1.72
N VAL A 243 11.82 10.14 3.00
CA VAL A 243 10.88 9.14 3.49
C VAL A 243 9.48 9.48 3.00
N VAL A 244 8.90 8.62 2.18
CA VAL A 244 7.57 8.80 1.59
C VAL A 244 6.58 7.71 2.01
N THR A 245 7.08 6.56 2.50
CA THR A 245 6.25 5.42 2.94
C THR A 245 6.85 4.77 4.18
N ALA A 246 6.00 4.35 5.09
CA ALA A 246 6.33 3.47 6.21
C ALA A 246 5.50 2.18 6.08
N VAL A 247 6.16 1.03 6.07
CA VAL A 247 5.56 -0.30 5.87
C VAL A 247 5.67 -1.10 7.16
N LEU A 248 4.59 -1.73 7.60
CA LEU A 248 4.64 -2.66 8.73
C LEU A 248 5.14 -4.04 8.28
N GLY A 249 6.27 -4.50 8.82
CA GLY A 249 6.73 -5.88 8.68
C GLY A 249 6.19 -6.75 9.82
N THR A 250 4.93 -7.20 9.70
CA THR A 250 4.17 -7.84 10.77
C THR A 250 4.87 -9.03 11.41
N PHE A 251 5.49 -9.90 10.59
CA PHE A 251 6.08 -11.16 11.07
C PHE A 251 7.42 -10.93 11.76
N ASP A 252 8.30 -10.11 11.20
CA ASP A 252 9.53 -9.68 11.87
C ASP A 252 9.24 -8.94 13.17
N TYR A 253 8.25 -8.03 13.15
CA TYR A 253 7.86 -7.29 14.34
C TYR A 253 7.33 -8.22 15.45
N THR A 254 6.43 -9.14 15.13
CA THR A 254 5.90 -10.07 16.12
C THR A 254 6.96 -11.06 16.60
N ALA A 255 7.91 -11.48 15.76
CA ALA A 255 9.07 -12.25 16.16
C ALA A 255 9.96 -11.45 17.13
N SER A 256 10.21 -10.16 16.86
CA SER A 256 10.98 -9.30 17.75
C SER A 256 10.29 -9.06 19.10
N CYS A 257 8.95 -9.17 19.14
CA CYS A 257 8.15 -9.21 20.39
C CYS A 257 8.20 -10.56 21.12
N ASN A 258 9.04 -11.51 20.68
CA ASN A 258 9.16 -12.85 21.24
C ASN A 258 7.88 -13.70 21.13
N ILE A 259 7.07 -13.47 20.08
CA ILE A 259 5.86 -14.27 19.81
C ILE A 259 6.27 -15.48 18.98
N ALA A 260 5.86 -16.68 19.42
CA ALA A 260 6.17 -17.93 18.75
C ALA A 260 5.53 -17.99 17.34
N GLY A 261 6.25 -18.52 16.34
CA GLY A 261 5.88 -18.44 14.92
C GLY A 261 4.48 -18.97 14.56
N ASN A 262 4.00 -20.00 15.28
CA ASN A 262 2.66 -20.57 15.08
C ASN A 262 1.52 -19.70 15.64
N TYR A 263 1.84 -18.61 16.35
CA TYR A 263 0.89 -17.62 16.87
C TYR A 263 1.04 -16.26 16.20
N GLN A 264 1.94 -16.14 15.24
CA GLN A 264 2.09 -14.93 14.44
C GLN A 264 1.03 -14.89 13.34
N ASP A 265 0.25 -13.83 13.31
CA ASP A 265 -0.71 -13.56 12.24
C ASP A 265 -0.84 -12.06 11.98
N HIS A 266 -1.49 -11.73 10.87
CA HIS A 266 -1.67 -10.33 10.45
C HIS A 266 -2.47 -9.51 11.47
N MET A 267 -3.50 -10.09 12.09
CA MET A 267 -4.39 -9.41 13.05
C MET A 267 -3.94 -9.58 14.50
N HIS A 268 -2.70 -10.03 14.76
CA HIS A 268 -2.21 -10.18 16.12
C HIS A 268 -2.24 -8.84 16.87
N PRO A 269 -2.68 -8.81 18.16
CA PRO A 269 -2.79 -7.57 18.94
C PRO A 269 -1.48 -6.76 19.03
N ALA A 270 -0.32 -7.41 19.04
CA ALA A 270 0.97 -6.71 18.99
C ALA A 270 1.15 -5.95 17.67
N ALA A 271 0.70 -6.53 16.54
CA ALA A 271 0.73 -5.86 15.25
C ALA A 271 -0.23 -4.66 15.22
N ASP A 272 -1.41 -4.77 15.83
CA ASP A 272 -2.34 -3.64 15.97
C ASP A 272 -1.76 -2.51 16.81
N PHE A 273 -1.01 -2.83 17.87
CA PHE A 273 -0.27 -1.82 18.62
C PHE A 273 0.73 -1.07 17.72
N ALA A 274 1.52 -1.79 16.90
CA ALA A 274 2.43 -1.16 15.95
C ALA A 274 1.69 -0.27 14.94
N ARG A 275 0.57 -0.75 14.36
CA ARG A 275 -0.29 0.03 13.45
C ARG A 275 -0.76 1.33 14.10
N GLN A 276 -1.23 1.27 15.34
CA GLN A 276 -1.70 2.46 16.07
C GLN A 276 -0.56 3.46 16.29
N ILE A 277 0.63 3.01 16.67
CA ILE A 277 1.79 3.89 16.84
C ILE A 277 2.22 4.49 15.49
N MET A 278 2.25 3.72 14.41
CA MET A 278 2.51 4.25 13.06
C MET A 278 1.48 5.33 12.69
N GLN A 279 0.21 5.06 12.94
CA GLN A 279 -0.89 5.96 12.60
C GLN A 279 -0.82 7.27 13.39
N VAL A 280 -0.68 7.25 14.70
CA VAL A 280 -0.58 8.47 15.52
C VAL A 280 0.69 9.26 15.25
N SER A 281 1.74 8.60 14.77
CA SER A 281 3.01 9.26 14.43
C SER A 281 2.99 9.94 13.06
N LEU A 282 2.27 9.39 12.08
CA LEU A 282 2.44 9.74 10.67
C LEU A 282 1.18 10.27 9.98
N THR A 283 -0.03 10.05 10.54
CA THR A 283 -1.26 10.56 9.93
C THR A 283 -1.21 12.08 9.80
N GLY A 284 -1.56 12.58 8.62
CA GLY A 284 -1.51 14.01 8.30
C GLY A 284 -0.13 14.52 7.86
N THR A 285 0.93 13.70 7.97
CA THR A 285 2.25 14.01 7.39
C THR A 285 2.28 13.72 5.88
N LYS A 286 3.47 13.80 5.28
CA LYS A 286 3.68 13.44 3.86
C LYS A 286 3.94 11.94 3.64
N VAL A 287 4.08 11.16 4.73
CA VAL A 287 4.42 9.74 4.70
C VAL A 287 3.15 8.90 4.62
N THR A 288 3.07 8.02 3.63
CA THR A 288 1.96 7.08 3.49
C THR A 288 2.20 5.84 4.34
N LEU A 289 1.11 5.23 4.79
CA LEU A 289 1.15 4.00 5.57
C LEU A 289 0.85 2.80 4.67
N CYS A 290 1.68 1.76 4.78
CA CYS A 290 1.47 0.47 4.16
C CYS A 290 1.44 -0.62 5.23
N ASP A 291 0.46 -1.51 5.15
CA ASP A 291 0.33 -2.62 6.10
C ASP A 291 1.14 -3.85 5.66
N GLY A 292 1.26 -4.81 6.55
CA GLY A 292 2.01 -6.04 6.35
C GLY A 292 1.31 -7.08 5.47
N ILE A 293 1.92 -8.25 5.42
CA ILE A 293 1.54 -9.36 4.55
C ILE A 293 0.43 -10.26 5.16
N THR A 294 -0.26 -10.97 4.26
CA THR A 294 -0.96 -12.22 4.58
C THR A 294 -0.08 -13.39 4.16
N ASN A 295 0.27 -14.27 5.09
CA ASN A 295 1.17 -15.40 4.84
C ASN A 295 0.47 -16.66 4.32
N VAL A 296 -0.86 -16.67 4.23
CA VAL A 296 -1.64 -17.77 3.65
C VAL A 296 -1.71 -17.59 2.14
N MET A 297 -1.10 -18.53 1.41
CA MET A 297 -0.96 -18.43 -0.03
C MET A 297 -2.11 -19.12 -0.78
N PRO A 298 -2.71 -18.47 -1.77
CA PRO A 298 -3.72 -19.10 -2.65
C PRO A 298 -3.03 -19.98 -3.70
N ILE A 299 -2.47 -21.10 -3.26
CA ILE A 299 -1.77 -22.06 -4.11
C ILE A 299 -2.53 -23.38 -4.12
N ALA A 300 -3.02 -23.78 -5.29
CA ALA A 300 -3.71 -25.04 -5.48
C ALA A 300 -2.77 -26.24 -5.18
N PRO A 301 -3.21 -27.18 -4.32
CA PRO A 301 -2.42 -28.35 -3.97
C PRO A 301 -2.27 -29.35 -5.12
N ASN A 302 -3.30 -29.49 -5.96
CA ASN A 302 -3.30 -30.42 -7.08
C ASN A 302 -2.97 -29.70 -8.39
N ARG A 303 -2.04 -30.28 -9.16
CA ARG A 303 -1.53 -29.72 -10.42
C ARG A 303 -1.60 -30.77 -11.53
N GLY A 304 -1.85 -30.34 -12.76
CA GLY A 304 -1.91 -31.20 -13.94
C GLY A 304 -3.07 -30.86 -14.86
N ASN A 305 -3.09 -31.50 -16.03
CA ASN A 305 -4.10 -31.23 -17.08
C ASN A 305 -5.35 -32.13 -17.00
N ALA A 306 -5.36 -33.13 -16.11
CA ALA A 306 -6.44 -34.10 -15.97
C ALA A 306 -6.72 -34.36 -14.48
N LEU A 307 -7.18 -33.30 -13.79
CA LEU A 307 -7.58 -33.40 -12.39
C LEU A 307 -8.96 -34.03 -12.29
N SER A 308 -9.15 -34.89 -11.29
CA SER A 308 -10.45 -35.42 -10.91
C SER A 308 -11.34 -34.33 -10.29
N ASP A 309 -12.65 -34.53 -10.28
CA ASP A 309 -13.61 -33.61 -9.65
C ASP A 309 -13.28 -33.38 -8.16
N ARG A 310 -12.77 -34.39 -7.46
CA ARG A 310 -12.32 -34.29 -6.07
C ARG A 310 -11.11 -33.35 -5.93
N GLU A 311 -10.11 -33.45 -6.79
CA GLU A 311 -8.93 -32.59 -6.79
C GLU A 311 -9.26 -31.14 -7.15
N LEU A 312 -10.22 -30.96 -8.09
CA LEU A 312 -10.72 -29.62 -8.42
C LEU A 312 -11.47 -28.99 -7.25
N ALA A 313 -12.29 -29.77 -6.54
CA ALA A 313 -13.00 -29.29 -5.34
C ALA A 313 -11.99 -28.95 -4.22
N GLU A 314 -11.00 -29.79 -3.96
CA GLU A 314 -9.94 -29.52 -2.98
C GLU A 314 -9.15 -28.24 -3.31
N ASN A 315 -8.79 -28.04 -4.60
CA ASN A 315 -8.16 -26.82 -5.05
C ASN A 315 -9.03 -25.59 -4.77
N LYS A 316 -10.33 -25.68 -5.08
CA LYS A 316 -11.28 -24.58 -4.85
C LYS A 316 -11.36 -24.23 -3.35
N ASP A 317 -11.46 -25.23 -2.48
CA ASP A 317 -11.57 -25.03 -1.04
C ASP A 317 -10.30 -24.37 -0.46
N VAL A 318 -9.11 -24.83 -0.87
CA VAL A 318 -7.83 -24.24 -0.43
C VAL A 318 -7.70 -22.78 -0.90
N ILE A 319 -8.04 -22.50 -2.14
CA ILE A 319 -8.00 -21.14 -2.68
C ILE A 319 -9.03 -20.24 -2.00
N ALA A 320 -10.27 -20.73 -1.79
CA ALA A 320 -11.32 -19.98 -1.12
C ALA A 320 -10.90 -19.60 0.31
N ASN A 321 -10.35 -20.55 1.08
CA ASN A 321 -9.85 -20.28 2.41
C ASN A 321 -8.74 -19.20 2.41
N ALA A 322 -7.76 -19.33 1.51
CA ALA A 322 -6.68 -18.34 1.41
C ALA A 322 -7.20 -16.94 1.01
N TRP A 323 -8.17 -16.87 0.12
CA TRP A 323 -8.82 -15.63 -0.30
C TRP A 323 -9.62 -14.98 0.83
N GLN A 324 -10.39 -15.79 1.59
CA GLN A 324 -11.16 -15.29 2.74
C GLN A 324 -10.25 -14.72 3.82
N VAL A 325 -9.16 -15.43 4.16
CA VAL A 325 -8.16 -14.93 5.14
C VAL A 325 -7.55 -13.62 4.64
N HIS A 326 -7.14 -13.56 3.38
CA HIS A 326 -6.53 -12.36 2.81
C HIS A 326 -7.52 -11.19 2.75
N PHE A 327 -8.76 -11.44 2.31
CA PHE A 327 -9.83 -10.45 2.31
C PHE A 327 -10.11 -9.90 3.72
N GLY A 328 -10.23 -10.78 4.71
CA GLY A 328 -10.44 -10.40 6.10
C GLY A 328 -9.31 -9.53 6.67
N ASN A 329 -8.06 -9.88 6.38
CA ASN A 329 -6.88 -9.10 6.78
C ASN A 329 -6.88 -7.71 6.15
N ILE A 330 -7.20 -7.60 4.85
CA ILE A 330 -7.27 -6.29 4.16
C ILE A 330 -8.41 -5.44 4.73
N MET A 331 -9.58 -6.04 4.98
CA MET A 331 -10.72 -5.33 5.59
C MET A 331 -10.38 -4.84 7.00
N HIS A 332 -9.57 -5.58 7.77
CA HIS A 332 -9.04 -5.13 9.05
C HIS A 332 -8.12 -3.91 8.88
N SER A 333 -7.16 -3.98 7.96
CA SER A 333 -6.25 -2.87 7.62
C SER A 333 -7.00 -1.60 7.22
N LEU A 334 -7.98 -1.72 6.31
CA LEU A 334 -8.79 -0.60 5.83
C LEU A 334 -9.58 0.09 6.95
N ARG A 335 -10.16 -0.69 7.87
CA ARG A 335 -10.87 -0.17 9.05
C ARG A 335 -9.94 0.57 10.02
N LEU A 336 -8.67 0.20 10.06
CA LEU A 336 -7.64 0.89 10.83
C LEU A 336 -6.97 2.05 10.06
N GLY A 337 -7.45 2.39 8.83
CA GLY A 337 -6.92 3.50 8.04
C GLY A 337 -5.64 3.19 7.27
N PHE A 338 -5.32 1.93 7.05
CA PHE A 338 -4.25 1.48 6.17
C PHE A 338 -4.83 1.10 4.81
N TYR A 339 -4.57 1.90 3.79
CA TYR A 339 -5.16 1.74 2.45
C TYR A 339 -4.22 1.06 1.46
N GLN A 340 -2.99 0.80 1.83
CA GLN A 340 -1.99 0.03 1.10
C GLN A 340 -1.51 -1.14 1.95
N GLY A 341 -1.14 -2.25 1.31
CA GLY A 341 -0.54 -3.38 1.99
C GLY A 341 0.43 -4.13 1.09
N TRP A 342 1.10 -5.12 1.65
CA TRP A 342 2.10 -5.91 0.95
C TRP A 342 1.50 -7.26 0.56
N ASP A 343 1.59 -7.62 -0.74
CA ASP A 343 1.16 -8.89 -1.30
C ASP A 343 2.36 -9.73 -1.74
N LEU A 344 2.33 -11.03 -1.41
CA LEU A 344 3.43 -11.97 -1.66
C LEU A 344 3.28 -12.75 -2.97
N ASN A 345 2.07 -12.83 -3.50
CA ASN A 345 1.76 -13.68 -4.64
C ASN A 345 0.79 -12.96 -5.58
N PRO A 346 0.98 -13.03 -6.91
CA PRO A 346 0.05 -12.41 -7.85
C PRO A 346 -1.40 -12.89 -7.73
N ALA A 347 -1.63 -14.10 -7.19
CA ALA A 347 -2.97 -14.61 -6.92
C ALA A 347 -3.67 -13.93 -5.72
N GLN A 348 -2.98 -13.10 -4.93
CA GLN A 348 -3.54 -12.25 -3.89
C GLN A 348 -4.07 -10.91 -4.44
N LEU A 349 -3.51 -10.42 -5.56
CA LEU A 349 -3.84 -9.10 -6.12
C LEU A 349 -5.34 -8.91 -6.44
N PRO A 350 -6.05 -9.89 -7.04
CA PRO A 350 -7.48 -9.75 -7.27
C PRO A 350 -8.27 -9.49 -5.99
N ILE A 351 -7.84 -10.11 -4.89
CA ILE A 351 -8.51 -10.02 -3.59
C ILE A 351 -8.20 -8.70 -2.89
N ARG A 352 -6.98 -8.20 -3.07
CA ARG A 352 -6.61 -6.84 -2.64
C ARG A 352 -7.57 -5.81 -3.25
N PHE A 353 -7.75 -5.84 -4.57
CA PHE A 353 -8.65 -4.94 -5.26
C PHE A 353 -10.10 -5.17 -4.86
N ALA A 354 -10.53 -6.43 -4.75
CA ALA A 354 -11.90 -6.75 -4.32
C ALA A 354 -12.21 -6.17 -2.93
N ALA A 355 -11.31 -6.32 -1.96
CA ALA A 355 -11.49 -5.80 -0.62
C ALA A 355 -11.55 -4.27 -0.59
N VAL A 356 -10.63 -3.59 -1.30
CA VAL A 356 -10.59 -2.12 -1.36
C VAL A 356 -11.87 -1.59 -2.03
N PHE A 357 -12.28 -2.16 -3.16
CA PHE A 357 -13.49 -1.71 -3.86
C PHE A 357 -14.74 -2.02 -3.04
N TYR A 358 -14.83 -3.20 -2.44
CA TYR A 358 -15.95 -3.58 -1.58
C TYR A 358 -16.08 -2.62 -0.39
N PHE A 359 -14.99 -2.32 0.31
CA PHE A 359 -14.97 -1.41 1.45
C PHE A 359 -15.56 -0.03 1.13
N PHE A 360 -15.13 0.57 0.02
CA PHE A 360 -15.62 1.91 -0.36
C PHE A 360 -17.01 1.86 -0.99
N LEU A 361 -17.33 0.86 -1.81
CA LEU A 361 -18.64 0.79 -2.47
C LEU A 361 -19.78 0.46 -1.50
N THR A 362 -19.54 -0.37 -0.48
CA THR A 362 -20.56 -0.65 0.56
C THR A 362 -20.84 0.55 1.46
N GLY A 363 -19.85 1.43 1.66
CA GLY A 363 -20.00 2.64 2.49
C GLY A 363 -20.46 3.88 1.72
N LEU A 364 -20.50 3.84 0.39
CA LEU A 364 -20.65 5.03 -0.44
C LEU A 364 -22.00 5.75 -0.23
N ASP A 365 -23.10 5.01 -0.24
CA ASP A 365 -24.43 5.60 -0.15
C ASP A 365 -24.67 6.24 1.21
N ASP A 366 -24.30 5.56 2.30
CA ASP A 366 -24.39 6.11 3.67
C ASP A 366 -23.50 7.35 3.82
N ALA A 367 -22.23 7.27 3.41
CA ALA A 367 -21.30 8.39 3.47
C ALA A 367 -21.80 9.60 2.66
N SER A 368 -22.36 9.35 1.46
CA SER A 368 -22.93 10.40 0.60
C SER A 368 -24.13 11.08 1.23
N ALA A 369 -25.09 10.30 1.74
CA ALA A 369 -26.29 10.83 2.38
C ALA A 369 -25.94 11.67 3.63
N ARG A 370 -25.03 11.17 4.47
CA ARG A 370 -24.57 11.86 5.68
C ARG A 370 -23.80 13.13 5.36
N LEU A 371 -22.86 13.08 4.41
CA LEU A 371 -22.08 14.25 3.99
C LEU A 371 -22.99 15.34 3.43
N LYS A 372 -23.93 14.98 2.55
CA LYS A 372 -24.90 15.92 1.98
C LYS A 372 -25.77 16.57 3.06
N ALA A 373 -26.37 15.75 3.94
CA ALA A 373 -27.21 16.25 5.02
C ALA A 373 -26.45 17.19 5.97
N PHE A 374 -25.16 16.93 6.20
CA PHE A 374 -24.31 17.75 7.05
C PHE A 374 -23.92 19.07 6.37
N ILE A 375 -23.64 19.05 5.08
CA ILE A 375 -23.36 20.28 4.30
C ILE A 375 -24.62 21.14 4.20
N ASP A 376 -25.78 20.58 3.87
CA ASP A 376 -27.06 21.30 3.70
C ASP A 376 -27.51 21.99 4.99
N LYS A 377 -27.12 21.50 6.16
CA LYS A 377 -27.40 22.09 7.46
C LYS A 377 -26.33 23.09 7.93
N ALA A 378 -25.45 23.54 7.06
CA ALA A 378 -24.36 24.47 7.34
C ALA A 378 -23.55 24.08 8.60
N SER A 379 -23.17 22.83 8.71
CA SER A 379 -22.37 22.24 9.80
C SER A 379 -23.09 22.20 11.17
N GLN A 380 -24.38 22.34 11.23
CA GLN A 380 -25.10 22.04 12.47
C GLN A 380 -25.16 20.53 12.68
N ALA A 381 -25.08 20.12 13.94
CA ALA A 381 -25.25 18.73 14.31
C ALA A 381 -26.51 18.15 13.67
N SER A 382 -26.39 17.01 13.01
CA SER A 382 -27.50 16.43 12.25
C SER A 382 -27.72 14.97 12.62
N LEU A 383 -28.95 14.51 12.43
CA LEU A 383 -29.36 13.14 12.61
C LEU A 383 -29.82 12.59 11.25
N VAL A 384 -29.13 11.56 10.74
CA VAL A 384 -29.54 10.82 9.55
C VAL A 384 -29.85 9.40 9.98
N GLY A 385 -31.12 8.99 9.89
CA GLY A 385 -31.58 7.74 10.50
C GLY A 385 -31.33 7.77 12.01
N ASN A 386 -30.52 6.84 12.51
CA ASN A 386 -30.11 6.76 13.92
C ASN A 386 -28.68 7.28 14.17
N THR A 387 -28.04 7.87 13.15
CA THR A 387 -26.63 8.31 13.23
C THR A 387 -26.58 9.81 13.46
N PHE A 388 -25.90 10.21 14.54
CA PHE A 388 -25.63 11.60 14.89
C PHE A 388 -24.28 12.02 14.30
N ASP A 389 -24.25 13.10 13.55
CA ASP A 389 -23.05 13.66 12.92
C ASP A 389 -22.79 15.08 13.45
N ASP A 390 -21.52 15.35 13.78
CA ASP A 390 -20.98 16.65 14.14
C ASP A 390 -19.77 17.01 13.28
N ALA A 391 -19.06 18.10 13.58
CA ALA A 391 -17.90 18.55 12.82
C ALA A 391 -16.76 17.52 12.75
N ALA A 392 -16.57 16.69 13.78
CA ALA A 392 -15.56 15.65 13.79
C ALA A 392 -15.93 14.52 12.81
N THR A 393 -17.19 14.13 12.80
CA THR A 393 -17.74 13.14 11.86
C THR A 393 -17.68 13.65 10.42
N GLY A 394 -17.96 14.94 10.19
CA GLY A 394 -17.85 15.58 8.88
C GLY A 394 -16.44 15.46 8.29
N GLN A 395 -15.39 15.60 9.10
CA GLN A 395 -14.02 15.39 8.66
C GLN A 395 -13.78 13.91 8.29
N GLY A 396 -14.34 12.96 9.04
CA GLY A 396 -14.26 11.54 8.72
C GLY A 396 -14.92 11.20 7.38
N LEU A 397 -16.06 11.82 7.05
CA LEU A 397 -16.73 11.67 5.76
C LEU A 397 -15.89 12.24 4.60
N VAL A 398 -15.27 13.41 4.78
CA VAL A 398 -14.32 13.96 3.77
C VAL A 398 -13.15 13.00 3.57
N ASN A 399 -12.58 12.45 4.64
CA ASN A 399 -11.48 11.48 4.55
C ASN A 399 -11.88 10.20 3.78
N PHE A 400 -13.13 9.74 3.92
CA PHE A 400 -13.65 8.60 3.16
C PHE A 400 -13.53 8.83 1.63
N PHE A 401 -14.01 9.98 1.14
CA PHE A 401 -13.91 10.31 -0.28
C PHE A 401 -12.47 10.54 -0.74
N VAL A 402 -11.66 11.26 0.04
CA VAL A 402 -10.24 11.50 -0.27
C VAL A 402 -9.49 10.18 -0.42
N ASN A 403 -9.64 9.26 0.53
CA ASN A 403 -8.96 7.97 0.49
C ASN A 403 -9.52 7.06 -0.62
N GLY A 404 -10.84 7.02 -0.80
CA GLY A 404 -11.48 6.24 -1.86
C GLY A 404 -11.01 6.65 -3.26
N ILE A 405 -10.87 7.95 -3.52
CA ILE A 405 -10.34 8.49 -4.78
C ILE A 405 -8.84 8.20 -4.89
N SER A 406 -8.06 8.40 -3.82
CA SER A 406 -6.62 8.15 -3.82
C SER A 406 -6.29 6.69 -4.10
N CYS A 407 -7.10 5.74 -3.60
CA CYS A 407 -6.97 4.30 -3.87
C CYS A 407 -7.55 3.87 -5.23
N GLY A 408 -8.23 4.77 -5.94
CA GLY A 408 -8.91 4.44 -7.19
C GLY A 408 -10.17 3.59 -7.02
N ALA A 409 -10.69 3.49 -5.80
CA ALA A 409 -11.96 2.80 -5.49
C ALA A 409 -13.18 3.66 -5.78
N LEU A 410 -13.07 4.97 -5.60
CA LEU A 410 -14.07 5.96 -5.96
C LEU A 410 -13.58 6.84 -7.10
N THR A 411 -14.52 7.34 -7.88
CA THR A 411 -14.29 8.29 -8.96
C THR A 411 -14.60 9.71 -8.51
N GLU A 412 -14.15 10.70 -9.29
CA GLU A 412 -14.59 12.09 -9.12
C GLU A 412 -16.11 12.22 -9.23
N GLN A 413 -16.74 11.44 -10.10
CA GLN A 413 -18.18 11.43 -10.28
C GLN A 413 -18.92 10.94 -9.02
N ASP A 414 -18.41 9.89 -8.35
CA ASP A 414 -18.97 9.41 -7.08
C ASP A 414 -18.97 10.53 -6.01
N ALA A 415 -17.92 11.37 -5.97
CA ALA A 415 -17.84 12.51 -5.08
C ALA A 415 -18.83 13.64 -5.46
N LEU A 416 -18.96 13.95 -6.75
CA LEU A 416 -19.91 14.96 -7.26
C LEU A 416 -21.36 14.58 -6.96
N GLU A 417 -21.72 13.30 -7.09
CA GLU A 417 -23.03 12.77 -6.74
C GLU A 417 -23.34 12.86 -5.23
N ALA A 418 -22.29 12.72 -4.40
CA ALA A 418 -22.34 12.98 -2.96
C ALA A 418 -22.43 14.49 -2.61
N GLY A 419 -22.39 15.38 -3.62
CA GLY A 419 -22.49 16.83 -3.43
C GLY A 419 -21.19 17.50 -3.02
N ILE A 420 -20.02 16.89 -3.24
CA ILE A 420 -18.72 17.49 -2.96
C ILE A 420 -17.82 17.48 -4.20
N THR A 421 -17.14 18.58 -4.46
CA THR A 421 -16.24 18.74 -5.60
C THR A 421 -14.80 18.32 -5.26
N LEU A 422 -14.00 17.97 -6.27
CA LEU A 422 -12.55 17.74 -6.07
C LEU A 422 -11.82 18.96 -5.52
N ALA A 423 -12.25 20.18 -5.88
CA ALA A 423 -11.67 21.40 -5.36
C ALA A 423 -11.88 21.50 -3.84
N GLU A 424 -13.10 21.23 -3.37
CA GLU A 424 -13.42 21.19 -1.94
C GLU A 424 -12.69 20.06 -1.20
N LEU A 425 -12.60 18.87 -1.79
CA LEU A 425 -11.83 17.77 -1.23
C LEU A 425 -10.34 18.12 -1.10
N ARG A 426 -9.78 18.92 -2.03
CA ARG A 426 -8.39 19.39 -1.95
C ARG A 426 -8.14 20.36 -0.82
N ASP A 427 -9.15 21.10 -0.34
CA ASP A 427 -9.05 21.95 0.84
C ASP A 427 -8.90 21.15 2.14
N ARG A 428 -9.25 19.87 2.15
CA ARG A 428 -9.02 18.88 3.21
C ARG A 428 -9.58 19.23 4.59
N SER A 429 -10.29 20.30 4.69
CA SER A 429 -10.89 20.79 5.93
C SER A 429 -12.39 20.95 5.70
N PHE A 430 -13.13 20.11 6.38
CA PHE A 430 -14.59 20.22 6.35
C PHE A 430 -15.06 21.65 6.73
N LEU A 431 -14.43 22.26 7.73
CA LEU A 431 -14.76 23.64 8.14
C LEU A 431 -14.56 24.65 7.01
N LYS A 432 -13.46 24.52 6.22
CA LYS A 432 -13.22 25.38 5.06
C LYS A 432 -14.26 25.20 3.96
N ILE A 433 -14.69 23.96 3.72
CA ILE A 433 -15.74 23.68 2.73
C ILE A 433 -17.02 24.45 3.09
N VAL A 434 -17.43 24.35 4.34
CA VAL A 434 -18.63 25.07 4.83
C VAL A 434 -18.46 26.57 4.79
N GLU A 435 -17.33 27.11 5.25
CA GLU A 435 -17.05 28.55 5.19
C GLU A 435 -17.05 29.08 3.75
N ASN A 436 -16.53 28.34 2.79
CA ASN A 436 -16.49 28.77 1.40
C ASN A 436 -17.89 28.77 0.77
N ARG A 437 -18.73 27.78 1.09
CA ARG A 437 -20.12 27.72 0.61
C ARG A 437 -20.97 28.83 1.22
N SER A 438 -20.86 29.10 2.53
CA SER A 438 -21.60 30.18 3.22
C SER A 438 -21.22 31.57 2.75
N LYS A 439 -20.08 31.76 2.07
CA LYS A 439 -19.68 33.05 1.46
C LYS A 439 -20.14 33.18 0.00
N SER A 440 -20.63 32.10 -0.60
CA SER A 440 -21.06 32.04 -1.99
C SER A 440 -22.57 32.17 -2.15
N ASP A 441 -23.32 31.98 -1.04
CA ASP A 441 -24.74 32.25 -0.88
C ASP A 441 -24.94 33.67 -0.36
#